data_4e849c3618277f3aef6d054555b66b0a
#
_entry.id   4e849c3618277f3aef6d054555b66b0a
#
_cell.length_a   1.000
_cell.length_b   1.000
_cell.length_c   1.000
_cell.angle_alpha   90.00
_cell.angle_beta   90.00
_cell.angle_gamma   90.00
#
_symmetry.space_group_name_H-M   'P 1'
#
loop_
_entity.id
_entity.type
_entity.pdbx_description
1 polymer ?
#
loop_
_entity_poly.entity_id
_entity_poly.type
_entity_poly.pdbx_seq_one_letter_code
_entity_poly.pdbx_strand_id
1 'polypeptide(L)'
;IDRFKLVNDTFGHAEGDALLRAIANRLNATLRRGDTLARLGGNEFTLLLPDIAQPEEAEAIARKVADALTAPFALSAGTFLATASIGIALYPRDGTSAEELIRCADIAMHQIKRSGKNGFRFSDPDLNSHFRERLGLENDLRHALARSEFELHYQPQYSFDSGHIVGVEALLRWNHPLHGQIGPSAFIALAEELGLIGGISRWVLDQACAQLARWHADGH
;
A
#
# COMPACT_ATOMS: atom_id res chain seq x y z
N ILE A 1 1.23 12.43 -8.98
CA ILE A 1 2.62 12.82 -9.30
C ILE A 1 3.54 12.30 -8.21
N ASP A 2 4.61 11.62 -8.62
CA ASP A 2 5.57 11.01 -7.70
C ASP A 2 6.46 12.06 -7.03
N ARG A 3 6.84 11.78 -5.77
CA ARG A 3 7.79 12.61 -4.99
C ARG A 3 7.43 14.10 -4.87
N PHE A 4 6.19 14.48 -5.13
CA PHE A 4 5.76 15.88 -5.08
C PHE A 4 6.00 16.53 -3.70
N LYS A 5 5.85 15.77 -2.62
CA LYS A 5 6.17 16.26 -1.26
C LYS A 5 7.62 16.79 -1.17
N LEU A 6 8.57 16.08 -1.79
CA LEU A 6 9.98 16.52 -1.80
C LEU A 6 10.15 17.90 -2.45
N VAL A 7 9.38 18.19 -3.51
CA VAL A 7 9.40 19.52 -4.15
C VAL A 7 8.92 20.59 -3.18
N ASN A 8 7.79 20.36 -2.50
CA ASN A 8 7.27 21.29 -1.50
C ASN A 8 8.24 21.49 -0.33
N ASP A 9 8.81 20.41 0.19
CA ASP A 9 9.73 20.45 1.32
C ASP A 9 11.05 21.15 0.99
N THR A 10 11.49 21.10 -0.30
CA THR A 10 12.76 21.67 -0.74
C THR A 10 12.63 23.10 -1.25
N PHE A 11 11.57 23.42 -2.00
CA PHE A 11 11.43 24.67 -2.75
C PHE A 11 10.21 25.50 -2.34
N GLY A 12 9.41 24.97 -1.39
CA GLY A 12 8.22 25.63 -0.89
C GLY A 12 6.96 25.37 -1.71
N HIS A 13 5.81 25.65 -1.11
CA HIS A 13 4.49 25.38 -1.71
C HIS A 13 4.22 26.18 -3.00
N ALA A 14 4.78 27.41 -3.10
CA ALA A 14 4.60 28.24 -4.29
C ALA A 14 5.19 27.58 -5.56
N GLU A 15 6.38 26.98 -5.45
CA GLU A 15 7.00 26.25 -6.55
C GLU A 15 6.27 24.92 -6.82
N GLY A 16 5.80 24.24 -5.80
CA GLY A 16 4.94 23.05 -5.96
C GLY A 16 3.66 23.36 -6.73
N ASP A 17 3.00 24.48 -6.40
CA ASP A 17 1.80 24.92 -7.13
C ASP A 17 2.12 25.34 -8.58
N ALA A 18 3.27 25.96 -8.80
CA ALA A 18 3.74 26.28 -10.16
C ALA A 18 3.98 25.01 -10.98
N LEU A 19 4.61 23.99 -10.37
CA LEU A 19 4.82 22.68 -10.99
C LEU A 19 3.48 22.01 -11.33
N LEU A 20 2.53 22.00 -10.43
CA LEU A 20 1.20 21.39 -10.68
C LEU A 20 0.46 22.08 -11.82
N ARG A 21 0.53 23.43 -11.91
CA ARG A 21 -0.04 24.17 -13.04
C ARG A 21 0.65 23.83 -14.36
N ALA A 22 1.97 23.74 -14.35
CA ALA A 22 2.73 23.35 -15.55
C ALA A 22 2.41 21.92 -16.00
N ILE A 23 2.27 20.99 -15.06
CA ILE A 23 1.81 19.61 -15.31
C ILE A 23 0.41 19.62 -15.90
N ALA A 24 -0.54 20.32 -15.30
CA ALA A 24 -1.92 20.39 -15.79
C ALA A 24 -1.98 20.89 -17.24
N ASN A 25 -1.24 21.97 -17.56
CA ASN A 25 -1.17 22.51 -18.91
C ASN A 25 -0.59 21.50 -19.91
N ARG A 26 0.48 20.80 -19.53
CA ARG A 26 1.11 19.79 -20.38
C ARG A 26 0.21 18.58 -20.60
N LEU A 27 -0.46 18.10 -19.56
CA LEU A 27 -1.42 17.00 -19.68
C LEU A 27 -2.60 17.40 -20.56
N ASN A 28 -3.19 18.58 -20.36
CA ASN A 28 -4.26 19.07 -21.22
C ASN A 28 -3.86 19.12 -22.70
N ALA A 29 -2.61 19.49 -23.01
CA ALA A 29 -2.12 19.50 -24.38
C ALA A 29 -1.93 18.09 -24.99
N THR A 30 -1.89 17.04 -24.17
CA THR A 30 -1.78 15.64 -24.63
C THR A 30 -3.11 14.96 -24.85
N LEU A 31 -4.18 15.51 -24.29
CA LEU A 31 -5.53 14.94 -24.31
C LEU A 31 -6.33 15.41 -25.53
N ARG A 32 -7.27 14.60 -25.98
CA ARG A 32 -8.19 14.93 -27.06
C ARG A 32 -9.38 15.77 -26.54
N ARG A 33 -10.13 16.39 -27.44
CA ARG A 33 -11.23 17.32 -27.11
C ARG A 33 -12.34 16.72 -26.24
N GLY A 34 -12.51 15.40 -26.24
CA GLY A 34 -13.55 14.70 -25.43
C GLY A 34 -13.06 14.28 -24.05
N ASP A 35 -11.75 14.26 -23.82
CA ASP A 35 -11.17 13.83 -22.57
C ASP A 35 -11.29 14.93 -21.50
N THR A 36 -11.40 14.53 -20.24
CA THR A 36 -11.46 15.47 -19.12
C THR A 36 -10.28 15.24 -18.18
N LEU A 37 -9.59 16.31 -17.85
CA LEU A 37 -8.58 16.34 -16.80
C LEU A 37 -9.13 17.06 -15.57
N ALA A 38 -9.12 16.41 -14.43
CA ALA A 38 -9.48 16.99 -13.14
C ALA A 38 -8.36 16.83 -12.13
N ARG A 39 -8.28 17.75 -11.16
CA ARG A 39 -7.43 17.62 -10.00
C ARG A 39 -8.33 17.53 -8.76
N LEU A 40 -8.33 16.39 -8.10
CA LEU A 40 -9.20 16.13 -6.94
C LEU A 40 -8.59 16.68 -5.64
N GLY A 41 -7.27 16.83 -5.58
CA GLY A 41 -6.57 17.40 -4.43
C GLY A 41 -5.07 17.06 -4.45
N GLY A 42 -4.29 17.74 -3.64
CA GLY A 42 -2.86 17.47 -3.49
C GLY A 42 -2.10 17.42 -4.82
N ASN A 43 -1.46 16.31 -5.09
CA ASN A 43 -0.69 16.02 -6.32
C ASN A 43 -1.38 14.97 -7.22
N GLU A 44 -2.70 14.80 -7.09
CA GLU A 44 -3.47 13.78 -7.79
C GLU A 44 -4.29 14.39 -8.92
N PHE A 45 -4.14 13.80 -10.12
CA PHE A 45 -4.88 14.14 -11.32
C PHE A 45 -5.73 12.94 -11.74
N THR A 46 -6.95 13.21 -12.14
CA THR A 46 -7.87 12.21 -12.70
C THR A 46 -8.15 12.54 -14.15
N LEU A 47 -8.03 11.55 -15.00
CA LEU A 47 -8.39 11.62 -16.40
C LEU A 47 -9.65 10.79 -16.63
N LEU A 48 -10.68 11.38 -17.21
CA LEU A 48 -11.85 10.67 -17.71
C LEU A 48 -11.75 10.63 -19.24
N LEU A 49 -11.69 9.40 -19.75
CA LEU A 49 -11.51 9.12 -21.17
C LEU A 49 -12.79 8.44 -21.70
N PRO A 50 -13.74 9.18 -22.26
CA PRO A 50 -14.92 8.59 -22.87
C PRO A 50 -14.57 7.85 -24.17
N ASP A 51 -15.44 6.96 -24.61
CA ASP A 51 -15.36 6.27 -25.90
C ASP A 51 -14.03 5.50 -26.09
N ILE A 52 -13.59 4.79 -25.06
CA ILE A 52 -12.50 3.82 -25.15
C ILE A 52 -13.09 2.48 -25.62
N ALA A 53 -12.77 2.07 -26.84
CA ALA A 53 -13.28 0.84 -27.42
C ALA A 53 -12.51 -0.39 -26.97
N GLN A 54 -11.20 -0.27 -26.75
CA GLN A 54 -10.30 -1.36 -26.36
C GLN A 54 -9.35 -0.91 -25.25
N PRO A 55 -8.96 -1.81 -24.32
CA PRO A 55 -8.02 -1.51 -23.24
C PRO A 55 -6.68 -0.92 -23.73
N GLU A 56 -6.22 -1.34 -24.91
CA GLU A 56 -4.97 -0.88 -25.52
C GLU A 56 -4.98 0.62 -25.84
N GLU A 57 -6.15 1.20 -26.08
CA GLU A 57 -6.30 2.65 -26.27
C GLU A 57 -6.03 3.40 -24.96
N ALA A 58 -6.55 2.89 -23.84
CA ALA A 58 -6.29 3.46 -22.52
C ALA A 58 -4.79 3.32 -22.16
N GLU A 59 -4.17 2.19 -22.49
CA GLU A 59 -2.74 1.99 -22.33
C GLU A 59 -1.92 2.99 -23.12
N ALA A 60 -2.25 3.19 -24.40
CA ALA A 60 -1.56 4.14 -25.28
C ALA A 60 -1.63 5.58 -24.72
N ILE A 61 -2.80 5.98 -24.19
CA ILE A 61 -2.98 7.30 -23.56
C ILE A 61 -2.16 7.37 -22.25
N ALA A 62 -2.19 6.35 -21.41
CA ALA A 62 -1.39 6.33 -20.18
C ALA A 62 0.10 6.44 -20.45
N ARG A 63 0.60 5.75 -21.49
CA ARG A 63 1.99 5.85 -21.97
C ARG A 63 2.31 7.26 -22.44
N LYS A 64 1.45 7.85 -23.27
CA LYS A 64 1.58 9.23 -23.76
C LYS A 64 1.62 10.24 -22.61
N VAL A 65 0.80 10.06 -21.59
CA VAL A 65 0.76 10.86 -20.35
C VAL A 65 2.07 10.72 -19.58
N ALA A 66 2.55 9.48 -19.37
CA ALA A 66 3.82 9.22 -18.69
C ALA A 66 4.99 9.86 -19.44
N ASP A 67 5.06 9.68 -20.77
CA ASP A 67 6.12 10.25 -21.62
C ASP A 67 6.09 11.78 -21.60
N ALA A 68 4.91 12.39 -21.61
CA ALA A 68 4.78 13.84 -21.52
C ALA A 68 5.37 14.41 -20.21
N LEU A 69 5.37 13.65 -19.13
CA LEU A 69 5.92 14.07 -17.84
C LEU A 69 7.44 13.92 -17.75
N THR A 70 8.07 13.13 -18.63
CA THR A 70 9.54 12.95 -18.63
C THR A 70 10.29 14.19 -19.09
N ALA A 71 9.66 15.06 -19.91
CA ALA A 71 10.25 16.30 -20.32
C ALA A 71 10.37 17.28 -19.14
N PRO A 72 11.52 17.95 -18.98
CA PRO A 72 11.74 18.85 -17.85
C PRO A 72 10.71 19.98 -17.74
N PHE A 73 10.45 20.42 -16.52
CA PHE A 73 9.64 21.60 -16.20
C PHE A 73 10.56 22.73 -15.75
N ALA A 74 10.60 23.82 -16.50
CA ALA A 74 11.33 25.02 -16.14
C ALA A 74 10.46 25.89 -15.20
N LEU A 75 10.91 26.09 -13.97
CA LEU A 75 10.28 26.91 -12.95
C LEU A 75 11.28 27.96 -12.43
N SER A 76 10.82 28.87 -11.58
CA SER A 76 11.70 29.96 -11.08
C SER A 76 12.88 29.44 -10.25
N ALA A 77 12.69 28.35 -9.50
CA ALA A 77 13.73 27.72 -8.69
C ALA A 77 14.64 26.77 -9.47
N GLY A 78 14.37 26.52 -10.76
CA GLY A 78 15.19 25.62 -11.58
C GLY A 78 14.40 24.67 -12.46
N THR A 79 15.07 23.61 -12.91
CA THR A 79 14.50 22.60 -13.79
C THR A 79 14.11 21.36 -12.99
N PHE A 80 12.86 20.91 -13.14
CA PHE A 80 12.30 19.78 -12.40
C PHE A 80 11.96 18.63 -13.36
N LEU A 81 12.24 17.41 -12.92
CA LEU A 81 11.79 16.19 -13.56
C LEU A 81 10.65 15.62 -12.74
N ALA A 82 9.54 15.32 -13.38
CA ALA A 82 8.39 14.70 -12.73
C ALA A 82 8.12 13.32 -13.35
N THR A 83 7.65 12.39 -12.51
CA THR A 83 7.11 11.11 -12.95
C THR A 83 5.73 10.93 -12.35
N ALA A 84 4.96 10.01 -12.90
CA ALA A 84 3.66 9.65 -12.35
C ALA A 84 3.49 8.14 -12.19
N SER A 85 2.77 7.77 -11.15
CA SER A 85 2.20 6.44 -11.00
C SER A 85 0.74 6.52 -11.42
N ILE A 86 0.33 5.74 -12.44
CA ILE A 86 -0.96 5.85 -13.10
C ILE A 86 -1.75 4.55 -12.91
N GLY A 87 -2.88 4.62 -12.23
CA GLY A 87 -3.84 3.52 -12.17
C GLY A 87 -4.93 3.70 -13.22
N ILE A 88 -5.35 2.62 -13.85
CA ILE A 88 -6.36 2.61 -14.91
C ILE A 88 -7.51 1.70 -14.52
N ALA A 89 -8.73 2.20 -14.54
CA ALA A 89 -9.96 1.43 -14.39
C ALA A 89 -10.85 1.60 -15.61
N LEU A 90 -11.47 0.53 -16.05
CA LEU A 90 -12.33 0.47 -17.24
C LEU A 90 -13.80 0.20 -16.86
N TYR A 91 -14.69 1.04 -17.35
CA TYR A 91 -16.14 0.79 -17.28
C TYR A 91 -16.58 -0.18 -18.38
N PRO A 92 -17.50 -1.12 -18.15
CA PRO A 92 -18.06 -1.49 -16.84
C PRO A 92 -17.26 -2.57 -16.10
N ARG A 93 -16.10 -2.99 -16.63
CA ARG A 93 -15.29 -4.13 -16.15
C ARG A 93 -14.86 -3.99 -14.69
N ASP A 94 -14.37 -2.80 -14.31
CA ASP A 94 -13.74 -2.56 -13.01
C ASP A 94 -14.67 -1.86 -12.01
N GLY A 95 -15.88 -1.49 -12.46
CA GLY A 95 -16.92 -0.86 -11.65
C GLY A 95 -18.04 -0.28 -12.51
N THR A 96 -19.19 -0.08 -11.89
CA THR A 96 -20.40 0.47 -12.53
C THR A 96 -20.75 1.87 -12.01
N SER A 97 -20.07 2.35 -10.99
CA SER A 97 -20.19 3.70 -10.44
C SER A 97 -18.86 4.46 -10.52
N ALA A 98 -18.93 5.79 -10.49
CA ALA A 98 -17.74 6.64 -10.47
C ALA A 98 -16.85 6.34 -9.25
N GLU A 99 -17.45 6.12 -8.08
CA GLU A 99 -16.74 5.79 -6.84
C GLU A 99 -15.98 4.46 -6.94
N GLU A 100 -16.59 3.44 -7.56
CA GLU A 100 -15.94 2.15 -7.79
C GLU A 100 -14.75 2.28 -8.73
N LEU A 101 -14.91 2.98 -9.84
CA LEU A 101 -13.85 3.18 -10.83
C LEU A 101 -12.69 3.97 -10.26
N ILE A 102 -12.95 5.08 -9.55
CA ILE A 102 -11.90 5.86 -8.89
C ILE A 102 -11.14 5.00 -7.89
N ARG A 103 -11.85 4.27 -7.03
CA ARG A 103 -11.23 3.37 -6.06
C ARG A 103 -10.38 2.30 -6.72
N CYS A 104 -10.85 1.69 -7.80
CA CYS A 104 -10.10 0.67 -8.54
C CYS A 104 -8.83 1.25 -9.19
N ALA A 105 -8.91 2.44 -9.77
CA ALA A 105 -7.77 3.16 -10.29
C ALA A 105 -6.76 3.53 -9.20
N ASP A 106 -7.21 3.99 -8.04
CA ASP A 106 -6.35 4.31 -6.89
C ASP A 106 -5.58 3.10 -6.39
N ILE A 107 -6.24 1.94 -6.26
CA ILE A 107 -5.58 0.70 -5.86
C ILE A 107 -4.46 0.33 -6.84
N ALA A 108 -4.74 0.39 -8.15
CA ALA A 108 -3.75 0.11 -9.18
C ALA A 108 -2.58 1.11 -9.14
N MET A 109 -2.85 2.39 -8.94
CA MET A 109 -1.84 3.44 -8.78
C MET A 109 -0.94 3.19 -7.55
N HIS A 110 -1.54 2.82 -6.40
CA HIS A 110 -0.79 2.51 -5.18
C HIS A 110 0.14 1.32 -5.35
N GLN A 111 -0.26 0.31 -6.12
CA GLN A 111 0.62 -0.83 -6.44
C GLN A 111 1.87 -0.38 -7.18
N ILE A 112 1.75 0.55 -8.15
CA ILE A 112 2.91 1.11 -8.86
C ILE A 112 3.80 1.92 -7.92
N LYS A 113 3.21 2.75 -7.06
CA LYS A 113 3.97 3.51 -6.04
C LYS A 113 4.85 2.60 -5.18
N ARG A 114 4.40 1.38 -4.88
CA ARG A 114 5.15 0.36 -4.11
C ARG A 114 6.18 -0.41 -4.95
N SER A 115 5.92 -0.63 -6.24
CA SER A 115 6.80 -1.39 -7.15
C SER A 115 7.95 -0.56 -7.76
N GLY A 116 8.16 0.69 -7.29
CA GLY A 116 9.27 1.53 -7.78
C GLY A 116 8.82 2.84 -8.40
N LYS A 117 7.52 3.12 -8.51
CA LYS A 117 6.92 4.32 -9.13
C LYS A 117 7.15 4.38 -10.66
N ASN A 118 6.74 5.48 -11.29
CA ASN A 118 6.95 5.78 -12.69
C ASN A 118 6.43 4.69 -13.65
N GLY A 119 5.13 4.61 -13.81
CA GLY A 119 4.50 3.62 -14.69
C GLY A 119 2.98 3.67 -14.64
N PHE A 120 2.35 2.73 -15.32
CA PHE A 120 0.90 2.58 -15.28
C PHE A 120 0.51 1.11 -15.06
N ARG A 121 -0.71 0.90 -14.54
CA ARG A 121 -1.29 -0.42 -14.33
C ARG A 121 -2.79 -0.36 -14.46
N PHE A 122 -3.36 -1.37 -15.09
CA PHE A 122 -4.80 -1.60 -15.04
C PHE A 122 -5.22 -2.13 -13.67
N SER A 123 -6.44 -1.77 -13.30
CA SER A 123 -7.14 -2.41 -12.21
C SER A 123 -7.24 -3.92 -12.46
N ASP A 124 -7.03 -4.68 -11.38
CA ASP A 124 -7.16 -6.13 -11.39
C ASP A 124 -8.15 -6.51 -10.28
N PRO A 125 -9.32 -7.11 -10.62
CA PRO A 125 -10.32 -7.49 -9.63
C PRO A 125 -9.79 -8.41 -8.53
N ASP A 126 -8.91 -9.36 -8.89
CA ASP A 126 -8.33 -10.30 -7.94
C ASP A 126 -7.35 -9.60 -6.98
N LEU A 127 -6.51 -8.72 -7.52
CA LEU A 127 -5.62 -7.86 -6.71
C LEU A 127 -6.40 -6.84 -5.87
N ASN A 128 -7.55 -6.39 -6.33
CA ASN A 128 -8.40 -5.48 -5.57
C ASN A 128 -9.00 -6.16 -4.33
N SER A 129 -9.35 -7.44 -4.39
CA SER A 129 -9.81 -8.21 -3.22
C SER A 129 -8.69 -8.36 -2.20
N HIS A 130 -7.51 -8.78 -2.62
CA HIS A 130 -6.33 -8.89 -1.75
C HIS A 130 -5.90 -7.55 -1.13
N PHE A 131 -6.04 -6.45 -1.87
CA PHE A 131 -5.73 -5.13 -1.33
C PHE A 131 -6.74 -4.69 -0.26
N ARG A 132 -8.03 -4.99 -0.45
CA ARG A 132 -9.06 -4.73 0.56
C ARG A 132 -8.86 -5.56 1.82
N GLU A 133 -8.58 -6.86 1.66
CA GLU A 133 -8.25 -7.75 2.78
C GLU A 133 -7.05 -7.21 3.57
N ARG A 134 -6.00 -6.78 2.86
CA ARG A 134 -4.81 -6.21 3.50
C ARG A 134 -5.12 -4.93 4.26
N LEU A 135 -5.89 -3.98 3.69
CA LEU A 135 -6.31 -2.77 4.40
C LEU A 135 -7.16 -3.08 5.63
N GLY A 136 -8.03 -4.09 5.52
CA GLY A 136 -8.78 -4.61 6.67
C GLY A 136 -7.84 -5.10 7.76
N LEU A 137 -6.90 -5.97 7.41
CA LEU A 137 -5.89 -6.50 8.33
C LEU A 137 -5.00 -5.40 8.93
N GLU A 138 -4.63 -4.36 8.17
CA GLU A 138 -3.87 -3.20 8.69
C GLU A 138 -4.63 -2.48 9.81
N ASN A 139 -5.91 -2.22 9.59
CA ASN A 139 -6.75 -1.56 10.59
C ASN A 139 -6.96 -2.44 11.83
N ASP A 140 -7.23 -3.73 11.62
CA ASP A 140 -7.48 -4.66 12.72
C ASP A 140 -6.22 -4.94 13.54
N LEU A 141 -5.05 -5.03 12.90
CA LEU A 141 -3.76 -5.23 13.57
C LEU A 141 -3.41 -4.09 14.55
N ARG A 142 -3.81 -2.84 14.23
CA ARG A 142 -3.64 -1.69 15.15
C ARG A 142 -4.36 -1.87 16.48
N HIS A 143 -5.43 -2.64 16.47
CA HIS A 143 -6.28 -2.86 17.64
C HIS A 143 -6.14 -4.25 18.28
N ALA A 144 -5.43 -5.16 17.62
CA ALA A 144 -5.31 -6.56 18.00
C ALA A 144 -4.75 -6.76 19.42
N LEU A 145 -3.71 -5.98 19.82
CA LEU A 145 -3.18 -6.02 21.19
C LEU A 145 -4.22 -5.60 22.24
N ALA A 146 -4.92 -4.49 21.99
CA ALA A 146 -5.93 -3.96 22.92
C ALA A 146 -7.15 -4.89 23.04
N ARG A 147 -7.46 -5.65 21.98
CA ARG A 147 -8.57 -6.61 21.93
C ARG A 147 -8.18 -7.99 22.40
N SER A 148 -6.93 -8.21 22.86
CA SER A 148 -6.43 -9.52 23.31
C SER A 148 -6.57 -10.61 22.24
N GLU A 149 -6.34 -10.26 20.99
CA GLU A 149 -6.48 -11.18 19.85
C GLU A 149 -5.20 -12.01 19.60
N PHE A 150 -4.11 -11.75 20.31
CA PHE A 150 -2.87 -12.53 20.22
C PHE A 150 -2.81 -13.65 21.25
N GLU A 151 -2.22 -14.77 20.83
CA GLU A 151 -1.88 -15.88 21.72
C GLU A 151 -0.51 -16.46 21.35
N LEU A 152 0.12 -17.19 22.29
CA LEU A 152 1.36 -17.92 22.07
C LEU A 152 1.10 -19.41 22.04
N HIS A 153 1.54 -20.04 20.95
CA HIS A 153 1.71 -21.48 20.87
C HIS A 153 3.16 -21.84 21.20
N TYR A 154 3.37 -22.94 21.88
CA TYR A 154 4.70 -23.36 22.32
C TYR A 154 5.07 -24.66 21.65
N GLN A 155 6.17 -24.65 20.87
CA GLN A 155 6.68 -25.83 20.20
C GLN A 155 7.89 -26.37 20.98
N PRO A 156 7.83 -27.63 21.51
CA PRO A 156 8.94 -28.19 22.25
C PRO A 156 10.13 -28.49 21.33
N GLN A 157 11.33 -28.24 21.87
CA GLN A 157 12.62 -28.58 21.25
C GLN A 157 13.26 -29.73 22.01
N TYR A 158 13.63 -30.77 21.31
CA TYR A 158 14.20 -31.98 21.88
C TYR A 158 15.70 -32.06 21.59
N SER A 159 16.48 -32.51 22.59
CA SER A 159 17.87 -32.92 22.36
C SER A 159 17.88 -34.26 21.62
N PHE A 160 18.64 -34.33 20.51
CA PHE A 160 18.81 -35.57 19.78
C PHE A 160 19.57 -36.65 20.61
N ASP A 161 20.47 -36.24 21.51
CA ASP A 161 21.29 -37.16 22.29
C ASP A 161 20.51 -37.77 23.46
N SER A 162 19.69 -36.97 24.11
CA SER A 162 19.00 -37.41 25.36
C SER A 162 17.50 -37.70 25.16
N GLY A 163 16.89 -37.25 24.07
CA GLY A 163 15.47 -37.33 23.82
C GLY A 163 14.60 -36.45 24.74
N HIS A 164 15.25 -35.66 25.61
CA HIS A 164 14.53 -34.76 26.53
C HIS A 164 14.25 -33.40 25.90
N ILE A 165 13.18 -32.73 26.38
CA ILE A 165 12.88 -31.35 26.05
C ILE A 165 13.98 -30.45 26.64
N VAL A 166 14.63 -29.64 25.81
CA VAL A 166 15.68 -28.69 26.19
C VAL A 166 15.25 -27.24 26.07
N GLY A 167 14.09 -27.02 25.50
CA GLY A 167 13.53 -25.69 25.32
C GLY A 167 12.17 -25.70 24.62
N VAL A 168 11.57 -24.53 24.51
CA VAL A 168 10.34 -24.33 23.75
C VAL A 168 10.47 -23.08 22.90
N GLU A 169 9.93 -23.13 21.70
CA GLU A 169 9.79 -21.96 20.85
C GLU A 169 8.41 -21.34 21.03
N ALA A 170 8.34 -20.06 21.37
CA ALA A 170 7.10 -19.33 21.49
C ALA A 170 6.69 -18.78 20.11
N LEU A 171 5.62 -19.31 19.57
CA LEU A 171 5.12 -19.00 18.24
C LEU A 171 3.84 -18.15 18.34
N LEU A 172 3.95 -16.90 17.92
CA LEU A 172 2.83 -15.96 17.93
C LEU A 172 1.72 -16.41 16.97
N ARG A 173 0.48 -16.27 17.40
CA ARG A 173 -0.74 -16.47 16.61
C ARG A 173 -1.66 -15.27 16.80
N TRP A 174 -2.33 -14.87 15.72
CA TRP A 174 -3.35 -13.84 15.77
C TRP A 174 -4.72 -14.46 15.54
N ASN A 175 -5.56 -14.48 16.56
CA ASN A 175 -6.93 -14.98 16.53
C ASN A 175 -7.85 -13.87 16.02
N HIS A 176 -7.93 -13.72 14.71
CA HIS A 176 -8.72 -12.68 14.09
C HIS A 176 -10.20 -13.05 14.10
N PRO A 177 -11.12 -12.13 14.51
CA PRO A 177 -12.54 -12.46 14.68
C PRO A 177 -13.25 -12.88 13.37
N LEU A 178 -12.79 -12.42 12.20
CA LEU A 178 -13.40 -12.74 10.90
C LEU A 178 -12.60 -13.79 10.11
N HIS A 179 -11.26 -13.80 10.24
CA HIS A 179 -10.38 -14.65 9.44
C HIS A 179 -9.86 -15.87 10.19
N GLY A 180 -10.30 -16.07 11.44
CA GLY A 180 -9.78 -17.15 12.30
C GLY A 180 -8.31 -16.95 12.66
N GLN A 181 -7.58 -18.03 12.87
CA GLN A 181 -6.19 -17.98 13.29
C GLN A 181 -5.27 -17.62 12.11
N ILE A 182 -4.58 -16.48 12.22
CA ILE A 182 -3.62 -15.97 11.23
C ILE A 182 -2.20 -16.26 11.73
N GLY A 183 -1.39 -16.88 10.87
CA GLY A 183 0.02 -17.18 11.14
C GLY A 183 0.93 -15.96 11.02
N PRO A 184 2.11 -15.97 11.68
CA PRO A 184 3.02 -14.83 11.75
C PRO A 184 3.51 -14.35 10.39
N SER A 185 3.73 -15.23 9.42
CA SER A 185 4.17 -14.86 8.07
C SER A 185 3.22 -13.91 7.34
N ALA A 186 1.93 -13.91 7.69
CA ALA A 186 0.93 -13.06 7.06
C ALA A 186 0.87 -11.63 7.64
N PHE A 187 1.28 -11.42 8.90
CA PHE A 187 1.10 -10.11 9.55
C PHE A 187 2.38 -9.49 10.13
N ILE A 188 3.49 -10.24 10.31
CA ILE A 188 4.73 -9.67 10.89
C ILE A 188 5.29 -8.57 9.99
N ALA A 189 5.42 -8.80 8.68
CA ALA A 189 5.88 -7.77 7.75
C ALA A 189 4.99 -6.52 7.79
N LEU A 190 3.68 -6.72 7.93
CA LEU A 190 2.72 -5.64 8.08
C LEU A 190 2.89 -4.88 9.41
N ALA A 191 3.14 -5.59 10.51
CA ALA A 191 3.43 -5.00 11.81
C ALA A 191 4.71 -4.15 11.79
N GLU A 192 5.73 -4.56 11.05
CA GLU A 192 6.96 -3.80 10.83
C GLU A 192 6.70 -2.52 10.03
N GLU A 193 6.00 -2.62 8.89
CA GLU A 193 5.62 -1.47 8.06
C GLU A 193 4.80 -0.42 8.84
N LEU A 194 3.93 -0.88 9.75
CA LEU A 194 3.08 -0.02 10.57
C LEU A 194 3.76 0.49 11.86
N GLY A 195 4.99 0.03 12.15
CA GLY A 195 5.71 0.37 13.39
C GLY A 195 5.11 -0.28 14.65
N LEU A 196 4.28 -1.32 14.52
CA LEU A 196 3.61 -2.01 15.62
C LEU A 196 4.44 -3.16 16.20
N ILE A 197 5.47 -3.61 15.50
CA ILE A 197 6.27 -4.78 15.86
C ILE A 197 6.89 -4.66 17.26
N GLY A 198 7.32 -3.45 17.67
CA GLY A 198 7.91 -3.23 19.00
C GLY A 198 6.94 -3.49 20.14
N GLY A 199 5.67 -3.10 19.99
CA GLY A 199 4.61 -3.37 20.97
C GLY A 199 4.27 -4.85 21.05
N ILE A 200 4.15 -5.51 19.89
CA ILE A 200 3.89 -6.94 19.78
C ILE A 200 5.04 -7.74 20.40
N SER A 201 6.29 -7.42 20.07
CA SER A 201 7.47 -8.12 20.61
C SER A 201 7.56 -8.02 22.13
N ARG A 202 7.28 -6.85 22.69
CA ARG A 202 7.24 -6.67 24.15
C ARG A 202 6.17 -7.58 24.80
N TRP A 203 4.96 -7.57 24.23
CA TRP A 203 3.88 -8.43 24.71
C TRP A 203 4.26 -9.93 24.63
N VAL A 204 4.87 -10.36 23.53
CA VAL A 204 5.36 -11.75 23.36
C VAL A 204 6.36 -12.12 24.45
N LEU A 205 7.34 -11.26 24.73
CA LEU A 205 8.34 -11.50 25.77
C LEU A 205 7.70 -11.60 27.17
N ASP A 206 6.80 -10.67 27.49
CA ASP A 206 6.10 -10.67 28.78
C ASP A 206 5.28 -11.95 28.98
N GLN A 207 4.54 -12.39 27.96
CA GLN A 207 3.73 -13.62 28.02
C GLN A 207 4.61 -14.88 28.09
N ALA A 208 5.65 -14.96 27.28
CA ALA A 208 6.57 -16.11 27.26
C ALA A 208 7.31 -16.26 28.59
N CYS A 209 7.82 -15.17 29.17
CA CYS A 209 8.48 -15.19 30.47
C CYS A 209 7.51 -15.60 31.61
N ALA A 210 6.30 -15.06 31.59
CA ALA A 210 5.28 -15.42 32.55
C ALA A 210 4.88 -16.91 32.46
N GLN A 211 4.79 -17.45 31.25
CA GLN A 211 4.50 -18.87 31.04
C GLN A 211 5.65 -19.78 31.50
N LEU A 212 6.89 -19.40 31.19
CA LEU A 212 8.09 -20.13 31.63
C LEU A 212 8.18 -20.18 33.16
N ALA A 213 7.90 -19.06 33.84
CA ALA A 213 7.88 -19.00 35.29
C ALA A 213 6.83 -19.93 35.90
N ARG A 214 5.64 -20.07 35.28
CA ARG A 214 4.60 -21.02 35.70
C ARG A 214 5.09 -22.47 35.55
N TRP A 215 5.64 -22.82 34.39
CA TRP A 215 6.17 -24.17 34.16
C TRP A 215 7.25 -24.55 35.19
N HIS A 216 8.20 -23.62 35.46
CA HIS A 216 9.21 -23.86 36.51
C HIS A 216 8.59 -24.04 37.91
N ALA A 217 7.53 -23.29 38.25
CA ALA A 217 6.83 -23.45 39.53
C ALA A 217 6.11 -24.81 39.62
N ASP A 218 5.63 -25.34 38.48
CA ASP A 218 4.94 -26.64 38.37
C ASP A 218 5.94 -27.82 38.26
N GLY A 219 7.25 -27.55 38.25
CA GLY A 219 8.30 -28.59 38.26
C GLY A 219 8.71 -29.11 36.87
N HIS A 220 8.41 -28.32 35.82
CA HIS A 220 8.80 -28.62 34.45
C HIS A 220 10.08 -27.91 34.03
#